data_6ffbf79cfefcfd5b0791da4de7c13118
#
_entry.id   6ffbf79cfefcfd5b0791da4de7c13118
#
_cell.length_a   1.000
_cell.length_b   1.000
_cell.length_c   1.000
_cell.angle_alpha   90.00
_cell.angle_beta   90.00
_cell.angle_gamma   90.00
#
_symmetry.space_group_name_H-M   'P 1'
#
loop_
_entity.id
_entity.type
_entity.pdbx_description
1 polymer ?
#
loop_
_entity_poly.entity_id
_entity_poly.type
_entity_poly.pdbx_seq_one_letter_code
_entity_poly.pdbx_strand_id
1 'polypeptide(L)'
;MVRMKASWLDPSKVRRTTVVGSRRMVVFDDLDSEAKLRVYDKGADPVQGGYGEYQFRLRAGDIHVPRTDMTEPLALELDHFLECCASGARPRSDGWSGVRVVAALEAAQQSLDKGGQQVEVVVDG
;
A
#
# COMPACT_ATOMS: atom_id res chain seq x y z
N MET A 1 -8.99 -1.70 2.00
CA MET A 1 -8.58 -0.53 2.81
C MET A 1 -7.07 -0.50 2.90
N VAL A 2 -6.47 0.64 2.67
CA VAL A 2 -5.02 0.88 2.85
C VAL A 2 -4.84 1.81 4.03
N ARG A 3 -3.90 1.49 4.92
CA ARG A 3 -3.55 2.32 6.07
C ARG A 3 -2.07 2.64 6.02
N MET A 4 -1.74 3.92 6.03
CA MET A 4 -0.38 4.42 6.14
C MET A 4 -0.23 5.22 7.44
N LYS A 5 0.90 5.08 8.11
CA LYS A 5 1.28 5.87 9.27
C LYS A 5 2.61 6.53 8.98
N ALA A 6 2.67 7.84 9.09
CA ALA A 6 3.87 8.63 8.97
C ALA A 6 3.96 9.61 10.13
N SER A 7 5.13 9.77 10.72
CA SER A 7 5.38 10.74 11.80
C SER A 7 6.86 11.10 11.85
N TRP A 8 7.16 12.37 11.93
CA TRP A 8 8.51 12.89 12.18
C TRP A 8 8.90 12.82 13.66
N LEU A 9 7.90 12.71 14.54
CA LEU A 9 8.11 12.69 16.01
C LEU A 9 8.21 11.26 16.55
N ASP A 10 8.03 10.23 15.70
CA ASP A 10 8.18 8.84 16.13
C ASP A 10 9.67 8.52 16.36
N PRO A 11 10.07 8.15 17.57
CA PRO A 11 11.47 7.81 17.87
C PRO A 11 11.94 6.56 17.12
N SER A 12 11.01 5.73 16.64
CA SER A 12 11.30 4.55 15.83
C SER A 12 11.04 4.84 14.37
N LYS A 13 12.03 4.61 13.51
CA LYS A 13 11.82 4.65 12.07
C LYS A 13 10.90 3.50 11.65
N VAL A 14 9.70 3.83 11.17
CA VAL A 14 8.72 2.85 10.66
C VAL A 14 8.44 3.13 9.20
N ARG A 15 8.63 2.10 8.34
CA ARG A 15 8.29 2.15 6.91
C ARG A 15 7.43 0.95 6.55
N ARG A 16 6.22 0.96 7.06
CA ARG A 16 5.29 -0.16 6.92
C ARG A 16 4.02 0.27 6.20
N THR A 17 3.69 -0.49 5.16
CA THR A 17 2.42 -0.37 4.44
C THR A 17 1.60 -1.62 4.68
N THR A 18 0.34 -1.43 5.06
CA THR A 18 -0.60 -2.52 5.28
C THR A 18 -1.78 -2.37 4.32
N VAL A 19 -2.05 -3.41 3.55
CA VAL A 19 -3.19 -3.47 2.64
C VAL A 19 -4.12 -4.57 3.12
N VAL A 20 -5.36 -4.22 3.44
CA VAL A 20 -6.39 -5.16 3.88
C VAL A 20 -7.40 -5.36 2.76
N GLY A 21 -7.40 -6.55 2.20
CA GLY A 21 -8.40 -7.01 1.24
C GLY A 21 -9.51 -7.82 1.91
N SER A 22 -10.47 -8.28 1.13
CA SER A 22 -11.59 -9.09 1.63
C SER A 22 -11.15 -10.49 2.09
N ARG A 23 -10.15 -11.06 1.48
CA ARG A 23 -9.70 -12.44 1.75
C ARG A 23 -8.33 -12.53 2.40
N ARG A 24 -7.46 -11.55 2.18
CA ARG A 24 -6.06 -11.56 2.64
C ARG A 24 -5.64 -10.17 3.06
N MET A 25 -4.66 -10.13 3.96
CA MET A 25 -3.96 -8.91 4.35
C MET A 25 -2.49 -9.03 3.92
N VAL A 26 -1.95 -7.96 3.39
CA VAL A 26 -0.53 -7.87 3.01
C VAL A 26 0.12 -6.80 3.85
N VAL A 27 1.27 -7.12 4.42
CA VAL A 27 2.13 -6.17 5.13
C VAL A 27 3.46 -6.10 4.41
N PHE A 28 3.84 -4.92 3.98
CA PHE A 28 5.17 -4.62 3.48
C PHE A 28 5.89 -3.77 4.53
N ASP A 29 7.07 -4.22 4.96
CA ASP A 29 7.93 -3.52 5.91
C ASP A 29 9.30 -3.34 5.29
N ASP A 30 9.61 -2.12 4.86
CA ASP A 30 10.85 -1.82 4.14
C ASP A 30 12.12 -1.97 5.00
N LEU A 31 11.97 -1.96 6.32
CA LEU A 31 13.08 -2.11 7.26
C LEU A 31 13.34 -3.55 7.69
N ASP A 32 12.42 -4.48 7.39
CA ASP A 32 12.59 -5.90 7.72
C ASP A 32 13.32 -6.60 6.56
N SER A 33 14.58 -6.96 6.78
CA SER A 33 15.41 -7.62 5.76
C SER A 33 15.08 -9.11 5.57
N GLU A 34 14.45 -9.75 6.54
CA GLU A 34 14.15 -11.19 6.51
C GLU A 34 12.75 -11.49 5.96
N ALA A 35 11.78 -10.64 6.33
CA ALA A 35 10.39 -10.84 6.00
C ALA A 35 9.72 -9.54 5.52
N LYS A 36 10.36 -8.91 4.53
CA LYS A 36 9.93 -7.62 3.95
C LYS A 36 8.47 -7.62 3.51
N LEU A 37 8.00 -8.76 2.98
CA LEU A 37 6.62 -8.95 2.56
C LEU A 37 5.99 -10.13 3.31
N ARG A 38 4.87 -9.89 3.98
CA ARG A 38 4.08 -10.93 4.64
C ARG A 38 2.66 -10.92 4.11
N VAL A 39 2.18 -12.07 3.67
CA VAL A 39 0.82 -12.28 3.21
C VAL A 39 0.10 -13.13 4.26
N TYR A 40 -0.89 -12.54 4.90
CA TYR A 40 -1.71 -13.18 5.92
C TYR A 40 -2.98 -13.73 5.28
N ASP A 41 -3.23 -15.02 5.42
CA ASP A 41 -4.52 -15.62 5.06
C ASP A 41 -5.52 -15.41 6.20
N LYS A 42 -5.84 -14.14 6.43
CA LYS A 42 -6.83 -13.69 7.43
C LYS A 42 -7.94 -12.94 6.73
N GLY A 43 -9.16 -13.24 7.12
CA GLY A 43 -10.34 -12.60 6.57
C GLY A 43 -11.50 -12.65 7.56
N ALA A 44 -12.55 -11.92 7.24
CA ALA A 44 -13.81 -11.98 7.94
C ALA A 44 -14.87 -12.44 6.94
N ASP A 45 -15.38 -13.65 7.12
CA ASP A 45 -16.42 -14.20 6.28
C ASP A 45 -17.78 -13.87 6.91
N PRO A 46 -18.74 -13.31 6.14
CA PRO A 46 -20.07 -13.07 6.66
C PRO A 46 -20.74 -14.42 6.94
N VAL A 47 -21.22 -14.60 8.16
CA VAL A 47 -22.01 -15.78 8.51
C VAL A 47 -23.46 -15.50 8.15
N GLN A 48 -24.02 -16.27 7.21
CA GLN A 48 -25.45 -16.26 6.96
C GLN A 48 -26.15 -16.98 8.13
N GLY A 49 -26.73 -16.23 9.02
CA GLY A 49 -27.49 -16.76 10.14
C GLY A 49 -28.53 -15.77 10.60
N GLY A 50 -29.78 -16.22 10.68
CA GLY A 50 -31.01 -15.66 11.27
C GLY A 50 -31.14 -14.17 11.53
N TYR A 51 -32.32 -13.70 11.44
CA TYR A 51 -32.80 -12.32 11.66
C TYR A 51 -31.97 -11.53 12.70
N GLY A 52 -31.24 -10.50 12.23
CA GLY A 52 -30.83 -9.37 13.09
C GLY A 52 -29.38 -9.29 13.53
N GLU A 53 -28.52 -10.29 13.31
CA GLU A 53 -27.11 -10.21 13.72
C GLU A 53 -26.17 -10.41 12.53
N TYR A 54 -25.45 -9.35 12.17
CA TYR A 54 -24.27 -9.47 11.30
C TYR A 54 -23.13 -10.10 12.11
N GLN A 55 -23.02 -11.42 12.06
CA GLN A 55 -21.88 -12.11 12.66
C GLN A 55 -20.80 -12.33 11.58
N PHE A 56 -19.58 -11.93 11.91
CA PHE A 56 -18.42 -12.24 11.11
C PHE A 56 -17.63 -13.37 11.76
N ARG A 57 -17.36 -14.42 11.00
CA ARG A 57 -16.42 -15.45 11.40
C ARG A 57 -15.02 -15.00 11.01
N LEU A 58 -14.18 -14.74 12.00
CA LEU A 58 -12.77 -14.44 11.75
C LEU A 58 -12.07 -15.73 11.28
N ARG A 59 -11.52 -15.70 10.10
CA ARG A 59 -10.70 -16.77 9.56
C ARG A 59 -9.24 -16.48 9.90
N ALA A 60 -8.59 -17.39 10.60
CA ALA A 60 -7.15 -17.40 10.83
C ALA A 60 -6.53 -18.51 9.97
N GLY A 61 -5.61 -18.15 9.11
CA GLY A 61 -4.84 -19.05 8.26
C GLY A 61 -3.36 -18.75 8.37
N ASP A 62 -2.59 -19.31 7.46
CA ASP A 62 -1.13 -19.22 7.42
C ASP A 62 -0.63 -17.82 7.12
N ILE A 63 0.62 -17.59 7.49
CA ILE A 63 1.39 -16.42 7.08
C ILE A 63 2.40 -16.90 6.06
N HIS A 64 2.25 -16.42 4.82
CA HIS A 64 3.20 -16.68 3.76
C HIS A 64 4.19 -15.53 3.64
N VAL A 65 5.48 -15.85 3.72
CA VAL A 65 6.58 -14.91 3.53
C VAL A 65 7.27 -15.23 2.22
N PRO A 66 6.91 -14.56 1.11
CA PRO A 66 7.57 -14.79 -0.16
C PRO A 66 8.99 -14.24 -0.11
N ARG A 67 9.91 -14.93 -0.76
CA ARG A 67 11.25 -14.40 -0.97
C ARG A 67 11.16 -13.18 -1.90
N THR A 68 11.70 -12.06 -1.45
CA THR A 68 11.82 -10.83 -2.24
C THR A 68 13.25 -10.69 -2.76
N ASP A 69 13.38 -10.13 -3.96
CA ASP A 69 14.68 -9.72 -4.47
C ASP A 69 15.19 -8.54 -3.64
N MET A 70 16.47 -8.61 -3.27
CA MET A 70 17.16 -7.59 -2.46
C MET A 70 18.06 -6.70 -3.33
N THR A 71 17.90 -6.73 -4.65
CA THR A 71 18.60 -5.83 -5.57
C THR A 71 18.32 -4.38 -5.17
N GLU A 72 19.35 -3.55 -5.25
CA GLU A 72 19.22 -2.15 -4.87
C GLU A 72 18.14 -1.44 -5.70
N PRO A 73 17.12 -0.82 -5.05
CA PRO A 73 15.99 -0.21 -5.77
C PRO A 73 16.41 0.86 -6.76
N LEU A 74 17.42 1.68 -6.43
CA LEU A 74 17.91 2.74 -7.30
C LEU A 74 18.58 2.17 -8.56
N ALA A 75 19.31 1.06 -8.45
CA ALA A 75 19.88 0.39 -9.61
C ALA A 75 18.79 -0.11 -10.56
N LEU A 76 17.74 -0.75 -10.01
CA LEU A 76 16.59 -1.21 -10.80
C LEU A 76 15.84 -0.06 -11.48
N GLU A 77 15.72 1.08 -10.79
CA GLU A 77 15.07 2.29 -11.35
C GLU A 77 15.86 2.84 -12.54
N LEU A 78 17.19 2.97 -12.39
CA LEU A 78 18.07 3.46 -13.44
C LEU A 78 18.12 2.52 -14.64
N ASP A 79 18.24 1.23 -14.41
CA ASP A 79 18.23 0.23 -15.48
C ASP A 79 16.91 0.28 -16.27
N HIS A 80 15.78 0.36 -15.57
CA HIS A 80 14.48 0.50 -16.20
C HIS A 80 14.35 1.82 -17.00
N PHE A 81 14.88 2.92 -16.47
CA PHE A 81 14.88 4.20 -17.18
C PHE A 81 15.68 4.11 -18.48
N LEU A 82 16.90 3.53 -18.43
CA LEU A 82 17.74 3.35 -19.62
C LEU A 82 17.07 2.42 -20.64
N GLU A 83 16.44 1.34 -20.18
CA GLU A 83 15.67 0.43 -21.05
C GLU A 83 14.53 1.17 -21.77
N CYS A 84 13.77 2.00 -21.05
CA CYS A 84 12.69 2.80 -21.65
C CYS A 84 13.22 3.81 -22.66
N CYS A 85 14.37 4.46 -22.37
CA CYS A 85 15.00 5.38 -23.34
C CYS A 85 15.45 4.66 -24.61
N ALA A 86 16.00 3.45 -24.49
CA ALA A 86 16.49 2.68 -25.64
C ALA A 86 15.36 2.07 -26.49
N SER A 87 14.28 1.62 -25.84
CA SER A 87 13.18 0.90 -26.50
C SER A 87 11.99 1.80 -26.90
N GLY A 88 11.89 2.99 -26.32
CA GLY A 88 10.69 3.84 -26.42
C GLY A 88 9.49 3.29 -25.62
N ALA A 89 9.69 2.29 -24.74
CA ALA A 89 8.63 1.73 -23.93
C ALA A 89 8.15 2.73 -22.86
N ARG A 90 6.87 2.63 -22.53
CA ARG A 90 6.29 3.48 -21.48
C ARG A 90 6.83 3.06 -20.11
N PRO A 91 7.37 4.00 -19.30
CA PRO A 91 7.84 3.71 -17.96
C PRO A 91 6.71 3.23 -17.02
N ARG A 92 7.05 2.37 -16.04
CA ARG A 92 6.12 1.95 -14.99
C ARG A 92 5.62 3.12 -14.16
N SER A 93 6.52 4.07 -13.85
CA SER A 93 6.24 5.33 -13.16
C SER A 93 6.37 6.49 -14.14
N ASP A 94 5.35 6.65 -14.99
CA ASP A 94 5.25 7.74 -15.94
C ASP A 94 4.76 9.05 -15.28
N GLY A 95 4.71 10.14 -16.05
CA GLY A 95 4.23 11.43 -15.58
C GLY A 95 2.82 11.38 -14.98
N TRP A 96 1.91 10.59 -15.57
CA TRP A 96 0.56 10.39 -15.02
C TRP A 96 0.55 9.67 -13.67
N SER A 97 1.50 8.76 -13.46
CA SER A 97 1.70 8.16 -12.14
C SER A 97 2.10 9.21 -11.12
N GLY A 98 2.99 10.14 -11.50
CA GLY A 98 3.37 11.28 -10.66
C GLY A 98 2.18 12.19 -10.34
N VAL A 99 1.37 12.54 -11.32
CA VAL A 99 0.14 13.37 -11.13
C VAL A 99 -0.78 12.73 -10.11
N ARG A 100 -1.04 11.42 -10.19
CA ARG A 100 -1.89 10.71 -9.22
C ARG A 100 -1.33 10.75 -7.80
N VAL A 101 -0.02 10.66 -7.64
CA VAL A 101 0.63 10.75 -6.33
C VAL A 101 0.48 12.15 -5.76
N VAL A 102 0.73 13.19 -6.56
CA VAL A 102 0.58 14.59 -6.13
C VAL A 102 -0.85 14.88 -5.75
N ALA A 103 -1.83 14.48 -6.55
CA ALA A 103 -3.25 14.66 -6.23
C ALA A 103 -3.64 14.03 -4.89
N ALA A 104 -3.12 12.83 -4.60
CA ALA A 104 -3.36 12.17 -3.31
C ALA A 104 -2.72 12.96 -2.15
N LEU A 105 -1.51 13.50 -2.33
CA LEU A 105 -0.84 14.31 -1.32
C LEU A 105 -1.56 15.65 -1.08
N GLU A 106 -2.03 16.30 -2.13
CA GLU A 106 -2.83 17.54 -2.03
C GLU A 106 -4.14 17.30 -1.29
N ALA A 107 -4.86 16.22 -1.62
CA ALA A 107 -6.08 15.85 -0.89
C ALA A 107 -5.79 15.55 0.59
N ALA A 108 -4.68 14.89 0.90
CA ALA A 108 -4.26 14.64 2.26
C ALA A 108 -3.94 15.95 3.02
N GLN A 109 -3.24 16.89 2.37
CA GLN A 109 -2.96 18.20 2.96
C GLN A 109 -4.26 18.98 3.23
N GLN A 110 -5.18 19.01 2.26
CA GLN A 110 -6.49 19.64 2.44
C GLN A 110 -7.30 19.01 3.59
N SER A 111 -7.20 17.67 3.74
CA SER A 111 -7.83 16.98 4.87
C SER A 111 -7.26 17.43 6.21
N LEU A 112 -5.92 17.56 6.31
CA LEU A 112 -5.26 18.06 7.51
C LEU A 112 -5.71 19.50 7.85
N ASP A 113 -5.73 20.39 6.87
CA ASP A 113 -6.14 21.79 7.04
C ASP A 113 -7.62 21.92 7.49
N LYS A 114 -8.44 20.95 7.14
CA LYS A 114 -9.86 20.85 7.52
C LYS A 114 -10.09 20.00 8.78
N GLY A 115 -9.05 19.71 9.56
CA GLY A 115 -9.18 18.94 10.81
C GLY A 115 -9.47 17.46 10.64
N GLY A 116 -9.01 16.85 9.52
CA GLY A 116 -9.17 15.41 9.24
C GLY A 116 -10.48 15.05 8.53
N GLN A 117 -11.15 16.00 7.91
CA GLN A 117 -12.33 15.72 7.11
C GLN A 117 -11.98 14.91 5.86
N GLN A 118 -12.94 14.11 5.40
CA GLN A 118 -12.80 13.36 4.16
C GLN A 118 -12.71 14.33 2.97
N VAL A 119 -11.69 14.14 2.14
CA VAL A 119 -11.47 14.89 0.90
C VAL A 119 -11.36 13.90 -0.26
N GLU A 120 -12.02 14.21 -1.35
CA GLU A 120 -11.94 13.43 -2.56
C GLU A 120 -10.61 13.68 -3.29
N VAL A 121 -10.00 12.61 -3.80
CA VAL A 121 -8.80 12.72 -4.64
C VAL A 121 -9.24 12.92 -6.09
N VAL A 122 -9.07 14.12 -6.60
CA VAL A 122 -9.39 14.46 -8.00
C VAL A 122 -8.11 14.39 -8.83
N VAL A 123 -8.15 13.64 -9.90
CA VAL A 123 -7.08 13.57 -10.90
C VAL A 123 -7.64 14.11 -12.21
N ASP A 124 -7.30 15.36 -12.50
CA ASP A 124 -7.65 15.98 -13.77
C ASP A 124 -6.74 15.39 -14.86
N GLY A 125 -7.34 14.72 -15.85
CA GLY A 125 -6.63 14.05 -16.92
C GLY A 125 -7.41 13.98 -18.22
#